data_91e6d0dbced39c0bd83cd4f77b426c67
#
_entry.id   91e6d0dbced39c0bd83cd4f77b426c67
#
_cell.length_a   1.000
_cell.length_b   1.000
_cell.length_c   1.000
_cell.angle_alpha   90.00
_cell.angle_beta   90.00
_cell.angle_gamma   90.00
#
_symmetry.space_group_name_H-M   'P 1'
#
loop_
_entity.id
_entity.type
_entity.pdbx_description
1 polymer ?
#
loop_
_entity_poly.entity_id
_entity_poly.type
_entity_poly.pdbx_seq_one_letter_code
_entity_poly.pdbx_strand_id
1 'polypeptide(L)'
;EVLRTYGDEFVDEAIEILQNPHLSADAKVEMTAYMDELALWIRDHVDADFGFSRYAERLGVALPDFGPLLRRLRRRSPIDRMLEARVEAYLRDLKPEVVGVTCPFPGTLLGAFRIAQTVRRVAPGVRLVLGGGYVNTELRSLDDARVGRFFDAVMYDEGYAPWLEYLQSPAPTPQSQTPSPAIP
;
A
#
# COMPACT_ATOMS: atom_id res chain seq x y z
N GLU A 1 -16.81 11.41 16.36
CA GLU A 1 -16.14 11.41 17.70
C GLU A 1 -16.33 10.07 18.42
N VAL A 2 -17.54 9.54 18.50
CA VAL A 2 -17.85 8.22 19.11
C VAL A 2 -17.09 7.07 18.42
N LEU A 3 -17.05 7.01 17.08
CA LEU A 3 -16.29 6.00 16.32
C LEU A 3 -14.77 6.10 16.51
N ARG A 4 -14.26 7.27 16.89
CA ARG A 4 -12.84 7.47 17.12
C ARG A 4 -12.41 6.96 18.48
N THR A 5 -13.24 7.11 19.51
CA THR A 5 -12.92 6.69 20.88
C THR A 5 -13.10 5.17 21.05
N TYR A 6 -14.20 4.61 20.53
CA TYR A 6 -14.45 3.16 20.65
C TYR A 6 -13.70 2.31 19.61
N GLY A 7 -13.31 2.91 18.47
CA GLY A 7 -12.61 2.19 17.41
C GLY A 7 -11.18 1.82 17.80
N ASP A 8 -10.46 2.74 18.44
CA ASP A 8 -9.06 2.50 18.80
C ASP A 8 -8.98 1.49 19.97
N GLU A 9 -9.81 1.65 21.00
CA GLU A 9 -9.89 0.70 22.13
C GLU A 9 -10.30 -0.70 21.66
N PHE A 10 -11.28 -0.81 20.76
CA PHE A 10 -11.76 -2.10 20.24
C PHE A 10 -10.69 -2.80 19.39
N VAL A 11 -9.96 -2.06 18.55
CA VAL A 11 -8.89 -2.62 17.72
C VAL A 11 -7.73 -3.11 18.57
N ASP A 12 -7.33 -2.35 19.58
CA ASP A 12 -6.25 -2.73 20.50
C ASP A 12 -6.65 -3.97 21.32
N GLU A 13 -7.87 -4.01 21.85
CA GLU A 13 -8.41 -5.18 22.56
C GLU A 13 -8.51 -6.41 21.66
N ALA A 14 -8.98 -6.26 20.41
CA ALA A 14 -9.04 -7.36 19.45
C ALA A 14 -7.65 -7.89 19.08
N ILE A 15 -6.65 -7.01 18.93
CA ILE A 15 -5.27 -7.40 18.70
C ILE A 15 -4.70 -8.15 19.91
N GLU A 16 -4.91 -7.65 21.12
CA GLU A 16 -4.46 -8.29 22.36
C GLU A 16 -5.08 -9.67 22.52
N ILE A 17 -6.40 -9.79 22.27
CA ILE A 17 -7.13 -11.06 22.29
C ILE A 17 -6.55 -12.03 21.24
N LEU A 18 -6.32 -11.61 19.99
CA LEU A 18 -5.81 -12.46 18.92
C LEU A 18 -4.35 -12.89 19.16
N GLN A 19 -3.56 -12.07 19.84
CA GLN A 19 -2.17 -12.39 20.20
C GLN A 19 -2.06 -13.25 21.46
N ASN A 20 -3.13 -13.42 22.22
CA ASN A 20 -3.11 -14.22 23.43
C ASN A 20 -2.96 -15.71 23.10
N PRO A 21 -1.81 -16.35 23.47
CA PRO A 21 -1.59 -17.77 23.18
C PRO A 21 -2.51 -18.71 23.98
N HIS A 22 -3.16 -18.21 25.03
CA HIS A 22 -4.05 -18.97 25.89
C HIS A 22 -5.52 -18.87 25.47
N LEU A 23 -5.83 -18.11 24.42
CA LEU A 23 -7.21 -18.01 23.93
C LEU A 23 -7.69 -19.35 23.37
N SER A 24 -8.88 -19.75 23.76
CA SER A 24 -9.49 -20.98 23.23
C SER A 24 -9.71 -20.89 21.72
N ALA A 25 -9.72 -22.02 21.02
CA ALA A 25 -10.02 -22.07 19.60
C ALA A 25 -11.39 -21.44 19.27
N ASP A 26 -12.37 -21.65 20.14
CA ASP A 26 -13.73 -21.13 19.97
C ASP A 26 -13.76 -19.61 20.04
N ALA A 27 -13.03 -19.00 21.00
CA ALA A 27 -12.93 -17.55 21.12
C ALA A 27 -12.25 -16.92 19.89
N LYS A 28 -11.25 -17.59 19.31
CA LYS A 28 -10.62 -17.13 18.04
C LYS A 28 -11.59 -17.18 16.88
N VAL A 29 -12.40 -18.23 16.77
CA VAL A 29 -13.44 -18.36 15.73
C VAL A 29 -14.48 -17.25 15.88
N GLU A 30 -14.96 -17.02 17.09
CA GLU A 30 -15.95 -15.96 17.38
C GLU A 30 -15.41 -14.56 17.04
N MET A 31 -14.17 -14.26 17.45
CA MET A 31 -13.53 -13.00 17.10
C MET A 31 -13.33 -12.83 15.58
N THR A 32 -12.96 -13.91 14.89
CA THR A 32 -12.83 -13.87 13.43
C THR A 32 -14.17 -13.56 12.76
N ALA A 33 -15.25 -14.18 13.21
CA ALA A 33 -16.59 -13.89 12.70
C ALA A 33 -17.00 -12.42 12.93
N TYR A 34 -16.66 -11.88 14.10
CA TYR A 34 -16.91 -10.46 14.42
C TYR A 34 -16.14 -9.52 13.49
N MET A 35 -14.87 -9.82 13.25
CA MET A 35 -14.04 -9.04 12.32
C MET A 35 -14.55 -9.11 10.88
N ASP A 36 -15.05 -10.26 10.45
CA ASP A 36 -15.64 -10.44 9.12
C ASP A 36 -16.93 -9.60 8.97
N GLU A 37 -17.81 -9.58 9.98
CA GLU A 37 -19.01 -8.74 9.99
C GLU A 37 -18.66 -7.25 9.96
N LEU A 38 -17.68 -6.83 10.74
CA LEU A 38 -17.18 -5.45 10.73
C LEU A 38 -16.60 -5.08 9.36
N ALA A 39 -15.85 -6.00 8.74
CA ALA A 39 -15.33 -5.80 7.39
C ALA A 39 -16.45 -5.63 6.35
N LEU A 40 -17.53 -6.39 6.46
CA LEU A 40 -18.71 -6.25 5.61
C LEU A 40 -19.36 -4.89 5.79
N TRP A 41 -19.56 -4.47 7.04
CA TRP A 41 -20.15 -3.16 7.32
C TRP A 41 -19.30 -2.01 6.76
N ILE A 42 -17.98 -2.05 6.97
CA ILE A 42 -17.05 -1.04 6.41
C ILE A 42 -17.10 -1.05 4.88
N ARG A 43 -17.19 -2.23 4.26
CA ARG A 43 -17.29 -2.38 2.81
C ARG A 43 -18.55 -1.72 2.24
N ASP A 44 -19.66 -1.88 2.93
CA ASP A 44 -20.96 -1.38 2.47
C ASP A 44 -21.11 0.13 2.71
N HIS A 45 -20.47 0.69 3.75
CA HIS A 45 -20.74 2.07 4.18
C HIS A 45 -19.56 3.03 4.01
N VAL A 46 -18.30 2.50 3.92
CA VAL A 46 -17.09 3.33 3.93
C VAL A 46 -16.25 3.16 2.67
N ASP A 47 -15.89 1.91 2.34
CA ASP A 47 -15.03 1.60 1.20
C ASP A 47 -15.32 0.21 0.66
N ALA A 48 -15.90 0.13 -0.52
CA ALA A 48 -16.28 -1.12 -1.19
C ALA A 48 -15.11 -2.09 -1.47
N ASP A 49 -13.88 -1.63 -1.36
CA ASP A 49 -12.69 -2.45 -1.55
C ASP A 49 -12.10 -2.93 -0.22
N PHE A 50 -12.72 -2.57 0.93
CA PHE A 50 -12.19 -2.88 2.24
C PHE A 50 -12.16 -4.38 2.56
N GLY A 51 -11.08 -4.78 3.25
CA GLY A 51 -10.91 -6.08 3.88
C GLY A 51 -9.68 -6.02 4.78
N PHE A 52 -9.76 -6.57 6.01
CA PHE A 52 -8.65 -6.51 6.95
C PHE A 52 -7.40 -7.21 6.44
N SER A 53 -7.53 -8.34 5.76
CA SER A 53 -6.40 -9.11 5.23
C SER A 53 -6.24 -9.00 3.71
N ARG A 54 -7.28 -8.53 2.98
CA ARG A 54 -7.36 -8.58 1.52
C ARG A 54 -7.93 -7.31 0.92
N TYR A 55 -7.40 -6.17 1.37
CA TYR A 55 -7.86 -4.87 0.86
C TYR A 55 -7.61 -4.75 -0.63
N ALA A 56 -8.68 -4.48 -1.39
CA ALA A 56 -8.64 -4.32 -2.84
C ALA A 56 -7.95 -5.45 -3.63
N GLU A 57 -7.87 -6.67 -3.08
CA GLU A 57 -7.16 -7.83 -3.67
C GLU A 57 -7.58 -8.11 -5.11
N ARG A 58 -8.86 -7.91 -5.44
CA ARG A 58 -9.39 -8.08 -6.80
C ARG A 58 -8.67 -7.24 -7.85
N LEU A 59 -8.08 -6.10 -7.47
CA LEU A 59 -7.32 -5.26 -8.39
C LEU A 59 -5.97 -5.89 -8.75
N GLY A 60 -5.38 -6.63 -7.82
CA GLY A 60 -4.15 -7.38 -8.07
C GLY A 60 -4.40 -8.64 -8.91
N VAL A 61 -5.48 -9.36 -8.64
CA VAL A 61 -5.83 -10.58 -9.40
C VAL A 61 -6.18 -10.27 -10.86
N ALA A 62 -6.66 -9.07 -11.16
CA ALA A 62 -7.08 -8.65 -12.51
C ALA A 62 -5.93 -8.17 -13.42
N LEU A 63 -4.68 -8.18 -12.96
CA LEU A 63 -3.55 -7.86 -13.84
C LEU A 63 -3.34 -8.98 -14.88
N PRO A 64 -3.51 -8.69 -16.14
CA PRO A 64 -2.56 -7.92 -16.95
C PRO A 64 -3.00 -6.49 -17.35
N ASP A 65 -4.17 -6.00 -16.93
CA ASP A 65 -4.57 -4.63 -17.23
C ASP A 65 -4.38 -3.70 -16.03
N PHE A 66 -3.49 -2.74 -16.16
CA PHE A 66 -3.22 -1.71 -15.16
C PHE A 66 -4.33 -0.64 -15.06
N GLY A 67 -5.24 -0.61 -16.01
CA GLY A 67 -6.33 0.37 -16.09
C GLY A 67 -7.27 0.39 -14.87
N PRO A 68 -7.73 -0.77 -14.35
CA PRO A 68 -8.59 -0.81 -13.15
C PRO A 68 -7.93 -0.17 -11.93
N LEU A 69 -6.65 -0.45 -11.68
CA LEU A 69 -5.89 0.15 -10.58
C LEU A 69 -5.80 1.68 -10.75
N LEU A 70 -5.48 2.18 -11.94
CA LEU A 70 -5.45 3.62 -12.21
C LEU A 70 -6.81 4.28 -12.00
N ARG A 71 -7.90 3.64 -12.41
CA ARG A 71 -9.25 4.16 -12.15
C ARG A 71 -9.54 4.24 -10.65
N ARG A 72 -9.13 3.22 -9.88
CA ARG A 72 -9.31 3.21 -8.41
C ARG A 72 -8.46 4.30 -7.73
N LEU A 73 -7.24 4.53 -8.19
CA LEU A 73 -6.35 5.57 -7.67
C LEU A 73 -6.87 7.01 -7.87
N ARG A 74 -7.80 7.24 -8.80
CA ARG A 74 -8.47 8.54 -8.97
C ARG A 74 -9.49 8.83 -7.88
N ARG A 75 -9.98 7.82 -7.18
CA ARG A 75 -10.91 7.96 -6.06
C ARG A 75 -10.13 7.95 -4.75
N ARG A 76 -10.65 8.64 -3.76
CA ARG A 76 -10.09 8.69 -2.42
C ARG A 76 -11.16 8.33 -1.41
N SER A 77 -11.09 7.13 -0.87
CA SER A 77 -11.92 6.70 0.25
C SER A 77 -11.42 7.33 1.57
N PRO A 78 -12.17 7.22 2.66
CA PRO A 78 -11.66 7.55 3.99
C PRO A 78 -10.38 6.76 4.35
N ILE A 79 -10.31 5.49 3.98
CA ILE A 79 -9.12 4.63 4.20
C ILE A 79 -7.90 5.17 3.44
N ASP A 80 -8.08 5.54 2.15
CA ASP A 80 -7.02 6.17 1.37
C ASP A 80 -6.48 7.43 2.04
N ARG A 81 -7.36 8.29 2.56
CA ARG A 81 -6.96 9.52 3.25
C ARG A 81 -6.19 9.27 4.54
N MET A 82 -6.56 8.24 5.30
CA MET A 82 -5.81 7.82 6.50
C MET A 82 -4.40 7.37 6.13
N LEU A 83 -4.26 6.53 5.10
CA LEU A 83 -2.97 6.09 4.60
C LEU A 83 -2.12 7.29 4.10
N GLU A 84 -2.70 8.16 3.28
CA GLU A 84 -2.03 9.36 2.78
C GLU A 84 -1.51 10.24 3.93
N ALA A 85 -2.35 10.53 4.93
CA ALA A 85 -1.96 11.35 6.08
C ALA A 85 -0.80 10.71 6.87
N ARG A 86 -0.79 9.39 7.00
CA ARG A 86 0.30 8.66 7.67
C ARG A 86 1.60 8.75 6.89
N VAL A 87 1.53 8.55 5.57
CA VAL A 87 2.70 8.67 4.67
C VAL A 87 3.27 10.10 4.72
N GLU A 88 2.41 11.12 4.66
CA GLU A 88 2.84 12.52 4.77
C GLU A 88 3.54 12.83 6.09
N ALA A 89 3.05 12.27 7.21
CA ALA A 89 3.68 12.42 8.51
C ALA A 89 5.09 11.79 8.50
N TYR A 90 5.24 10.55 8.04
CA TYR A 90 6.55 9.91 7.93
C TYR A 90 7.53 10.66 7.03
N LEU A 91 7.07 11.16 5.88
CA LEU A 91 7.93 11.93 4.98
C LEU A 91 8.42 13.24 5.62
N ARG A 92 7.55 13.90 6.38
CA ARG A 92 7.89 15.12 7.11
C ARG A 92 8.90 14.87 8.20
N ASP A 93 8.70 13.80 8.97
CA ASP A 93 9.49 13.50 10.16
C ASP A 93 10.86 12.90 9.80
N LEU A 94 10.89 11.96 8.84
CA LEU A 94 12.09 11.22 8.47
C LEU A 94 12.90 11.88 7.35
N LYS A 95 12.27 12.66 6.49
CA LYS A 95 12.88 13.33 5.32
C LYS A 95 13.77 12.38 4.50
N PRO A 96 13.24 11.21 4.07
CA PRO A 96 14.04 10.18 3.42
C PRO A 96 14.49 10.64 2.02
N GLU A 97 15.68 10.20 1.60
CA GLU A 97 16.14 10.35 0.21
C GLU A 97 15.60 9.24 -0.70
N VAL A 98 15.33 8.07 -0.10
CA VAL A 98 14.82 6.89 -0.78
C VAL A 98 13.72 6.26 0.04
N VAL A 99 12.64 5.84 -0.63
CA VAL A 99 11.55 5.07 -0.03
C VAL A 99 11.40 3.75 -0.78
N GLY A 100 11.58 2.65 -0.07
CA GLY A 100 11.27 1.31 -0.55
C GLY A 100 9.86 0.91 -0.15
N VAL A 101 9.06 0.46 -1.11
CA VAL A 101 7.71 -0.04 -0.87
C VAL A 101 7.66 -1.53 -1.16
N THR A 102 7.29 -2.32 -0.15
CA THR A 102 7.12 -3.75 -0.31
C THR A 102 5.68 -4.09 -0.64
N CYS A 103 5.48 -4.82 -1.74
CA CYS A 103 4.18 -5.36 -2.16
C CYS A 103 4.25 -6.90 -2.14
N PRO A 104 3.99 -7.54 -0.99
CA PRO A 104 4.13 -8.99 -0.84
C PRO A 104 2.94 -9.78 -1.41
N PHE A 105 1.74 -9.19 -1.46
CA PHE A 105 0.50 -9.86 -1.84
C PHE A 105 -0.38 -8.95 -2.71
N PRO A 106 -1.33 -9.52 -3.49
CA PRO A 106 -2.28 -8.74 -4.30
C PRO A 106 -3.04 -7.66 -3.50
N GLY A 107 -3.42 -7.98 -2.26
CA GLY A 107 -4.15 -7.05 -1.37
C GLY A 107 -3.34 -5.83 -0.90
N THR A 108 -2.04 -5.81 -1.12
CA THR A 108 -1.19 -4.66 -0.78
C THR A 108 -0.91 -3.74 -1.99
N LEU A 109 -1.32 -4.15 -3.19
CA LEU A 109 -1.02 -3.45 -4.43
C LEU A 109 -1.58 -2.01 -4.45
N LEU A 110 -2.87 -1.84 -4.14
CA LEU A 110 -3.49 -0.51 -4.11
C LEU A 110 -2.78 0.40 -3.11
N GLY A 111 -2.46 -0.12 -1.93
CA GLY A 111 -1.72 0.61 -0.89
C GLY A 111 -0.34 1.06 -1.37
N ALA A 112 0.42 0.16 -2.02
CA ALA A 112 1.73 0.47 -2.56
C ALA A 112 1.68 1.63 -3.58
N PHE A 113 0.72 1.61 -4.51
CA PHE A 113 0.55 2.68 -5.49
C PHE A 113 -0.04 3.96 -4.89
N ARG A 114 -0.87 3.87 -3.85
CA ARG A 114 -1.34 5.05 -3.11
C ARG A 114 -0.21 5.72 -2.33
N ILE A 115 0.68 4.96 -1.73
CA ILE A 115 1.92 5.47 -1.10
C ILE A 115 2.75 6.20 -2.15
N ALA A 116 3.01 5.56 -3.29
CA ALA A 116 3.78 6.19 -4.36
C ALA A 116 3.16 7.49 -4.86
N GLN A 117 1.84 7.51 -5.11
CA GLN A 117 1.11 8.71 -5.50
C GLN A 117 1.26 9.83 -4.47
N THR A 118 1.21 9.49 -3.18
CA THR A 118 1.37 10.46 -2.09
C THR A 118 2.78 11.01 -2.05
N VAL A 119 3.81 10.15 -2.13
CA VAL A 119 5.22 10.58 -2.16
C VAL A 119 5.49 11.48 -3.35
N ARG A 120 5.04 11.11 -4.55
CA ARG A 120 5.21 11.95 -5.76
C ARG A 120 4.56 13.33 -5.61
N ARG A 121 3.45 13.42 -4.89
CA ARG A 121 2.75 14.69 -4.67
C ARG A 121 3.45 15.59 -3.66
N VAL A 122 3.95 15.04 -2.54
CA VAL A 122 4.44 15.86 -1.41
C VAL A 122 5.97 15.92 -1.32
N ALA A 123 6.67 14.96 -1.90
CA ALA A 123 8.13 14.86 -1.89
C ALA A 123 8.66 14.33 -3.25
N PRO A 124 8.46 15.06 -4.36
CA PRO A 124 8.74 14.55 -5.72
C PRO A 124 10.22 14.23 -5.97
N GLY A 125 11.14 14.76 -5.17
CA GLY A 125 12.56 14.46 -5.24
C GLY A 125 12.99 13.16 -4.56
N VAL A 126 12.10 12.50 -3.82
CA VAL A 126 12.39 11.22 -3.15
C VAL A 126 12.39 10.09 -4.17
N ARG A 127 13.44 9.28 -4.16
CA ARG A 127 13.54 8.09 -4.99
C ARG A 127 12.60 7.00 -4.45
N LEU A 128 11.78 6.41 -5.33
CA LEU A 128 10.79 5.39 -4.99
C LEU A 128 11.10 4.07 -5.67
N VAL A 129 11.17 3.02 -4.85
CA VAL A 129 11.45 1.65 -5.31
C VAL A 129 10.32 0.73 -4.89
N LEU A 130 9.88 -0.13 -5.81
CA LEU A 130 8.89 -1.17 -5.56
C LEU A 130 9.56 -2.54 -5.54
N GLY A 131 9.23 -3.37 -4.58
CA GLY A 131 9.67 -4.76 -4.48
C GLY A 131 8.65 -5.64 -3.75
N GLY A 132 9.01 -6.89 -3.52
CA GLY A 132 8.21 -7.85 -2.75
C GLY A 132 7.71 -9.04 -3.55
N GLY A 133 7.13 -10.03 -2.86
CA GLY A 133 6.75 -11.32 -3.44
C GLY A 133 5.79 -11.22 -4.61
N TYR A 134 4.75 -10.40 -4.50
CA TYR A 134 3.79 -10.18 -5.57
C TYR A 134 4.41 -9.52 -6.81
N VAL A 135 5.40 -8.64 -6.61
CA VAL A 135 6.15 -8.01 -7.69
C VAL A 135 6.95 -9.06 -8.47
N ASN A 136 7.53 -10.02 -7.78
CA ASN A 136 8.31 -11.09 -8.38
C ASN A 136 7.48 -12.07 -9.22
N THR A 137 6.25 -12.33 -8.83
CA THR A 137 5.39 -13.32 -9.48
C THR A 137 4.50 -12.69 -10.54
N GLU A 138 3.66 -11.77 -10.13
CA GLU A 138 2.57 -11.25 -10.98
C GLU A 138 2.97 -9.99 -11.76
N LEU A 139 3.72 -9.06 -11.13
CA LEU A 139 4.12 -7.83 -11.80
C LEU A 139 5.30 -7.99 -12.76
N ARG A 140 6.04 -9.10 -12.68
CA ARG A 140 7.17 -9.38 -13.57
C ARG A 140 6.75 -9.42 -15.05
N SER A 141 5.54 -9.86 -15.32
CA SER A 141 4.97 -9.92 -16.68
C SER A 141 4.24 -8.63 -17.10
N LEU A 142 4.11 -7.66 -16.20
CA LEU A 142 3.42 -6.40 -16.49
C LEU A 142 4.35 -5.45 -17.25
N ASP A 143 4.20 -5.42 -18.56
CA ASP A 143 4.89 -4.44 -19.43
C ASP A 143 3.99 -3.21 -19.62
N ASP A 144 3.96 -2.35 -18.61
CA ASP A 144 3.18 -1.12 -18.65
C ASP A 144 4.03 0.08 -18.21
N ALA A 145 4.38 0.92 -19.18
CA ALA A 145 5.21 2.11 -18.96
C ALA A 145 4.62 3.09 -17.92
N ARG A 146 3.32 2.99 -17.62
CA ARG A 146 2.67 3.84 -16.60
C ARG A 146 3.15 3.54 -15.18
N VAL A 147 3.71 2.36 -14.92
CA VAL A 147 4.34 2.01 -13.63
C VAL A 147 5.49 2.97 -13.30
N GLY A 148 6.29 3.33 -14.31
CA GLY A 148 7.39 4.29 -14.17
C GLY A 148 6.99 5.71 -13.75
N ARG A 149 5.69 6.03 -13.78
CA ARG A 149 5.20 7.30 -13.21
C ARG A 149 5.13 7.28 -11.68
N PHE A 150 5.05 6.09 -11.10
CA PHE A 150 4.94 5.90 -9.65
C PHE A 150 6.30 5.58 -9.04
N PHE A 151 7.05 4.67 -9.65
CA PHE A 151 8.30 4.16 -9.10
C PHE A 151 9.46 4.41 -10.05
N ASP A 152 10.63 4.77 -9.51
CA ASP A 152 11.86 4.98 -10.26
C ASP A 152 12.53 3.66 -10.61
N ALA A 153 12.33 2.63 -9.77
CA ALA A 153 12.84 1.28 -10.00
C ALA A 153 11.88 0.22 -9.43
N VAL A 154 11.94 -0.96 -10.04
CA VAL A 154 11.27 -2.17 -9.56
C VAL A 154 12.34 -3.21 -9.30
N MET A 155 12.38 -3.74 -8.06
CA MET A 155 13.35 -4.74 -7.64
C MET A 155 12.71 -6.12 -7.71
N TYR A 156 13.33 -7.00 -8.46
CA TYR A 156 12.94 -8.40 -8.60
C TYR A 156 13.86 -9.32 -7.81
N ASP A 157 13.43 -10.57 -7.63
CA ASP A 157 14.16 -11.63 -6.96
C ASP A 157 14.49 -11.30 -5.49
N GLU A 158 15.66 -11.63 -4.99
CA GLU A 158 16.05 -11.37 -3.61
C GLU A 158 16.22 -9.88 -3.29
N GLY A 159 16.41 -9.05 -4.31
CA GLY A 159 16.45 -7.60 -4.22
C GLY A 159 17.66 -7.00 -3.49
N TYR A 160 18.46 -7.77 -2.72
CA TYR A 160 19.53 -7.22 -1.90
C TYR A 160 20.66 -6.56 -2.71
N ALA A 161 21.18 -7.25 -3.70
CA ALA A 161 22.26 -6.71 -4.53
C ALA A 161 21.79 -5.52 -5.38
N PRO A 162 20.66 -5.60 -6.12
CA PRO A 162 20.10 -4.46 -6.83
C PRO A 162 19.75 -3.28 -5.92
N TRP A 163 19.30 -3.54 -4.69
CA TRP A 163 19.00 -2.50 -3.71
C TRP A 163 20.26 -1.75 -3.27
N LEU A 164 21.33 -2.48 -2.94
CA LEU A 164 22.61 -1.87 -2.58
C LEU A 164 23.19 -1.05 -3.72
N GLU A 165 23.16 -1.57 -4.94
CA GLU A 165 23.62 -0.86 -6.14
C GLU A 165 22.80 0.42 -6.37
N TYR A 166 21.47 0.34 -6.22
CA TYR A 166 20.57 1.49 -6.35
C TYR A 166 20.85 2.57 -5.30
N LEU A 167 21.14 2.18 -4.05
CA LEU A 167 21.48 3.13 -2.99
C LEU A 167 22.81 3.85 -3.26
N GLN A 168 23.76 3.16 -3.86
CA GLN A 168 25.08 3.71 -4.21
C GLN A 168 25.05 4.54 -5.50
N SER A 169 24.03 4.37 -6.34
CA SER A 169 23.92 5.16 -7.57
C SER A 169 23.58 6.60 -7.24
N PRO A 170 24.19 7.58 -7.96
CA PRO A 170 23.84 8.97 -7.78
C PRO A 170 22.35 9.21 -8.07
N ALA A 171 21.73 10.12 -7.30
CA ALA A 171 20.36 10.51 -7.56
C ALA A 171 20.23 10.98 -9.02
N PRO A 172 19.17 10.58 -9.74
CA PRO A 172 18.96 11.03 -11.11
C PRO A 172 18.92 12.57 -11.12
N THR A 173 19.71 13.15 -12.01
CA THR A 173 19.80 14.62 -12.14
C THR A 173 18.44 15.15 -12.58
N PRO A 174 17.95 16.27 -12.04
CA PRO A 174 16.62 16.83 -12.37
C PRO A 174 16.35 17.07 -13.86
N GLN A 175 17.39 17.08 -14.68
CA GLN A 175 17.31 17.31 -16.14
C GLN A 175 16.88 16.06 -16.95
N SER A 176 16.87 14.88 -16.37
CA SER A 176 16.43 13.64 -17.06
C SER A 176 14.95 13.31 -16.85
N GLN A 177 14.26 14.06 -16.02
CA GLN A 177 12.82 13.95 -15.85
C GLN A 177 12.12 14.81 -16.88
N THR A 178 11.75 14.23 -18.02
CA THR A 178 10.62 14.78 -18.81
C THR A 178 9.45 14.96 -17.83
N PRO A 179 8.80 16.15 -17.79
CA PRO A 179 7.71 16.38 -16.87
C PRO A 179 6.65 15.29 -17.09
N SER A 180 6.56 14.40 -16.11
CA SER A 180 5.53 13.35 -16.13
C SER A 180 4.19 14.07 -16.13
N PRO A 181 3.28 13.80 -17.07
CA PRO A 181 1.96 14.43 -17.06
C PRO A 181 1.32 14.16 -15.71
N ALA A 182 0.68 15.18 -15.15
CA ALA A 182 0.10 15.17 -13.82
C ALA A 182 -0.64 13.83 -13.55
N ILE A 183 -0.26 13.19 -12.45
CA ILE A 183 -0.92 11.97 -11.98
C ILE A 183 -2.35 12.37 -11.59
N PRO A 184 -3.39 11.76 -12.17
CA PRO A 184 -4.77 12.13 -11.92
C PRO A 184 -5.22 11.85 -10.50
#